data_5d0c1fb45784e046ab1efcd7c64579db
#
_entry.id   5d0c1fb45784e046ab1efcd7c64579db
#
_cell.length_a   1.000
_cell.length_b   1.000
_cell.length_c   1.000
_cell.angle_alpha   90.00
_cell.angle_beta   90.00
_cell.angle_gamma   90.00
#
_symmetry.space_group_name_H-M   'P 1'
#
loop_
_entity.id
_entity.type
_entity.pdbx_description
1 polymer ?
#
loop_
_entity_poly.entity_id
_entity_poly.type
_entity_poly.pdbx_seq_one_letter_code
_entity_poly.pdbx_strand_id
1 'polypeptide(L)'
;MRGVILMAAALIASCSEAQKSAAEQERDDEKAIAEVEAAQTPPPDVVTPQRITDEERARYQLSDSGCAFAVNNPELGAQAILQMNVGYMKFDGAMERFAPDAGAGDGPAGTSTRYDGGRHGLIVSFHQAEAAKAAGDAVSVPTRITLQDGRKRTVYVAEGTSLCG
;
A
#
# COMPACT_ATOMS: atom_id res chain seq x y z
N MET A 1 -50.20 58.33 50.92
CA MET A 1 -49.92 57.83 49.58
C MET A 1 -48.75 56.82 49.69
N ARG A 2 -49.07 55.53 49.58
CA ARG A 2 -48.15 54.40 49.81
C ARG A 2 -47.57 53.95 48.44
N GLY A 3 -46.26 54.18 48.23
CA GLY A 3 -45.54 53.67 47.04
C GLY A 3 -45.07 52.22 47.29
N VAL A 4 -45.51 51.28 46.46
CA VAL A 4 -45.07 49.90 46.44
C VAL A 4 -43.91 49.79 45.48
N ILE A 5 -42.72 49.44 45.99
CA ILE A 5 -41.55 49.12 45.17
C ILE A 5 -41.59 47.66 44.86
N LEU A 6 -41.83 47.29 43.59
CA LEU A 6 -41.70 45.93 43.06
C LEU A 6 -40.23 45.65 42.73
N MET A 7 -39.63 44.77 43.53
CA MET A 7 -38.26 44.28 43.29
C MET A 7 -38.34 43.08 42.37
N ALA A 8 -37.92 43.26 41.09
CA ALA A 8 -37.82 42.17 40.11
C ALA A 8 -36.52 41.41 40.35
N ALA A 9 -36.62 40.17 40.82
CA ALA A 9 -35.48 39.26 40.93
C ALA A 9 -35.22 38.60 39.59
N ALA A 10 -34.14 38.97 38.95
CA ALA A 10 -33.63 38.33 37.76
C ALA A 10 -32.93 36.99 38.14
N LEU A 11 -33.52 35.87 37.79
CA LEU A 11 -32.90 34.55 37.90
C LEU A 11 -31.92 34.39 36.73
N ILE A 12 -30.62 34.54 37.04
CA ILE A 12 -29.57 34.16 36.12
C ILE A 12 -29.42 32.66 36.19
N ALA A 13 -29.99 31.95 35.20
CA ALA A 13 -29.73 30.53 34.97
C ALA A 13 -28.29 30.37 34.48
N SER A 14 -27.37 30.11 35.41
CA SER A 14 -26.02 29.69 35.13
C SER A 14 -26.07 28.29 34.50
N CYS A 15 -25.86 28.18 33.20
CA CYS A 15 -25.54 26.90 32.56
C CYS A 15 -24.16 26.48 33.08
N SER A 16 -24.12 25.62 34.09
CA SER A 16 -22.88 24.93 34.46
C SER A 16 -22.70 23.80 33.47
N GLU A 17 -21.99 24.06 32.38
CA GLU A 17 -21.38 22.98 31.61
C GLU A 17 -20.43 22.24 32.55
N ALA A 18 -20.67 20.95 32.71
CA ALA A 18 -19.78 20.10 33.49
C ALA A 18 -18.37 20.21 32.89
N GLN A 19 -17.44 20.81 33.64
CA GLN A 19 -16.06 20.89 33.21
C GLN A 19 -15.53 19.47 33.00
N LYS A 20 -15.21 19.12 31.75
CA LYS A 20 -14.52 17.88 31.42
C LYS A 20 -13.20 17.82 32.16
N SER A 21 -12.81 16.65 32.62
CA SER A 21 -11.49 16.46 33.21
C SER A 21 -10.39 16.71 32.16
N ALA A 22 -9.21 17.12 32.59
CA ALA A 22 -8.07 17.34 31.69
C ALA A 22 -7.80 16.12 30.81
N ALA A 23 -7.94 14.92 31.35
CA ALA A 23 -7.76 13.68 30.59
C ALA A 23 -8.88 13.43 29.54
N GLU A 24 -10.09 13.92 29.76
CA GLU A 24 -11.17 13.86 28.78
C GLU A 24 -10.99 14.90 27.68
N GLN A 25 -10.53 16.08 28.02
CA GLN A 25 -10.19 17.12 27.04
C GLN A 25 -9.06 16.66 26.12
N GLU A 26 -7.99 16.10 26.67
CA GLU A 26 -6.85 15.60 25.91
C GLU A 26 -7.27 14.51 24.89
N ARG A 27 -8.13 13.59 25.30
CA ARG A 27 -8.69 12.55 24.38
C ARG A 27 -9.59 13.15 23.31
N ASP A 28 -10.40 14.15 23.65
CA ASP A 28 -11.27 14.82 22.68
C ASP A 28 -10.43 15.62 21.67
N ASP A 29 -9.36 16.25 22.11
CA ASP A 29 -8.42 16.99 21.26
C ASP A 29 -7.65 16.04 20.34
N GLU A 30 -7.12 14.92 20.86
CA GLU A 30 -6.48 13.88 20.04
C GLU A 30 -7.43 13.32 18.98
N LYS A 31 -8.69 13.07 19.36
CA LYS A 31 -9.71 12.58 18.42
C LYS A 31 -10.03 13.62 17.34
N ALA A 32 -10.17 14.89 17.72
CA ALA A 32 -10.43 15.98 16.79
C ALA A 32 -9.26 16.16 15.80
N ILE A 33 -8.02 16.09 16.28
CA ILE A 33 -6.81 16.13 15.44
C ILE A 33 -6.82 14.95 14.46
N ALA A 34 -7.05 13.74 14.93
CA ALA A 34 -7.09 12.55 14.08
C ALA A 34 -8.20 12.63 13.02
N GLU A 35 -9.36 13.18 13.35
CA GLU A 35 -10.47 13.37 12.41
C GLU A 35 -10.12 14.41 11.32
N VAL A 36 -9.47 15.51 11.70
CA VAL A 36 -9.00 16.53 10.74
C VAL A 36 -7.91 15.96 9.83
N GLU A 37 -6.95 15.23 10.38
CA GLU A 37 -5.90 14.58 9.59
C GLU A 37 -6.49 13.53 8.63
N ALA A 38 -7.47 12.75 9.08
CA ALA A 38 -8.17 11.78 8.24
C ALA A 38 -8.94 12.48 7.09
N ALA A 39 -9.60 13.61 7.38
CA ALA A 39 -10.33 14.39 6.38
C ALA A 39 -9.42 15.06 5.35
N GLN A 40 -8.19 15.42 5.74
CA GLN A 40 -7.19 16.01 4.84
C GLN A 40 -6.38 14.97 4.06
N THR A 41 -6.49 13.69 4.42
CA THR A 41 -5.80 12.62 3.71
C THR A 41 -6.62 12.18 2.50
N PRO A 42 -6.17 12.42 1.27
CA PRO A 42 -6.89 11.97 0.10
C PRO A 42 -7.00 10.44 0.11
N PRO A 43 -8.07 9.87 -0.47
CA PRO A 43 -8.17 8.42 -0.63
C PRO A 43 -6.95 7.88 -1.39
N PRO A 44 -6.56 6.61 -1.17
CA PRO A 44 -5.48 6.01 -1.94
C PRO A 44 -5.86 5.95 -3.43
N ASP A 45 -4.92 6.34 -4.29
CA ASP A 45 -5.09 6.16 -5.72
C ASP A 45 -5.03 4.67 -6.06
N VAL A 46 -6.12 4.12 -6.57
CA VAL A 46 -6.15 2.74 -7.05
C VAL A 46 -5.35 2.68 -8.36
N VAL A 47 -4.32 1.85 -8.37
CA VAL A 47 -3.47 1.66 -9.55
C VAL A 47 -3.73 0.29 -10.19
N THR A 48 -3.57 0.21 -11.50
CA THR A 48 -3.70 -1.05 -12.25
C THR A 48 -2.39 -1.33 -12.97
N PRO A 49 -1.60 -2.31 -12.52
CA PRO A 49 -0.40 -2.71 -13.21
C PRO A 49 -0.70 -3.21 -14.62
N GLN A 50 0.07 -2.75 -15.59
CA GLN A 50 0.00 -3.16 -16.97
C GLN A 50 1.01 -4.27 -17.25
N ARG A 51 0.80 -5.02 -18.33
CA ARG A 51 1.77 -6.03 -18.78
C ARG A 51 3.00 -5.40 -19.36
N ILE A 52 4.13 -6.00 -19.09
CA ILE A 52 5.43 -5.65 -19.65
C ILE A 52 5.59 -6.48 -20.92
N THR A 53 5.72 -5.81 -22.04
CA THR A 53 5.88 -6.44 -23.37
C THR A 53 7.31 -6.92 -23.60
N ASP A 54 7.53 -7.80 -24.59
CA ASP A 54 8.87 -8.26 -24.95
C ASP A 54 9.73 -7.11 -25.47
N GLU A 55 9.14 -6.13 -26.16
CA GLU A 55 9.87 -4.92 -26.60
C GLU A 55 10.35 -4.09 -25.40
N GLU A 56 9.53 -3.96 -24.36
CA GLU A 56 9.91 -3.27 -23.13
C GLU A 56 10.98 -4.06 -22.36
N ARG A 57 10.85 -5.39 -22.31
CA ARG A 57 11.89 -6.25 -21.73
C ARG A 57 13.24 -6.05 -22.42
N ALA A 58 13.25 -6.03 -23.74
CA ALA A 58 14.47 -5.77 -24.53
C ALA A 58 15.01 -4.37 -24.30
N ARG A 59 14.15 -3.34 -24.31
CA ARG A 59 14.53 -1.93 -24.08
C ARG A 59 15.18 -1.70 -22.73
N TYR A 60 14.60 -2.31 -21.67
CA TYR A 60 15.10 -2.18 -20.29
C TYR A 60 16.14 -3.25 -19.94
N GLN A 61 16.54 -4.09 -20.89
CA GLN A 61 17.53 -5.16 -20.74
C GLN A 61 17.18 -6.11 -19.56
N LEU A 62 15.90 -6.44 -19.44
CA LEU A 62 15.40 -7.33 -18.39
C LEU A 62 15.81 -8.76 -18.73
N SER A 63 16.68 -9.33 -17.90
CA SER A 63 17.10 -10.72 -18.03
C SER A 63 15.98 -11.70 -17.68
N ASP A 64 16.14 -12.94 -18.08
CA ASP A 64 15.20 -14.02 -17.71
C ASP A 64 15.49 -14.57 -16.29
N SER A 65 16.61 -14.15 -15.66
CA SER A 65 16.90 -14.53 -14.27
C SER A 65 16.01 -13.78 -13.30
N GLY A 66 15.52 -14.47 -12.28
CA GLY A 66 14.58 -13.94 -11.29
C GLY A 66 13.18 -14.48 -11.47
N CYS A 67 12.17 -13.70 -11.18
CA CYS A 67 10.76 -14.11 -11.24
C CYS A 67 9.93 -13.15 -12.09
N ALA A 68 9.14 -13.69 -13.00
CA ALA A 68 8.13 -12.97 -13.78
C ALA A 68 6.74 -13.28 -13.23
N PHE A 69 6.09 -12.32 -12.58
CA PHE A 69 4.76 -12.47 -12.01
C PHE A 69 3.67 -12.11 -13.01
N ALA A 70 2.66 -12.95 -13.10
CA ALA A 70 1.46 -12.73 -13.91
C ALA A 70 0.19 -13.12 -13.16
N VAL A 71 -0.86 -12.32 -13.34
CA VAL A 71 -2.22 -12.66 -12.92
C VAL A 71 -2.87 -13.48 -14.03
N ASN A 72 -3.52 -14.59 -13.68
CA ASN A 72 -4.22 -15.54 -14.54
C ASN A 72 -3.30 -16.35 -15.47
N ASN A 73 -2.90 -15.84 -16.63
CA ASN A 73 -2.11 -16.57 -17.61
C ASN A 73 -0.73 -15.95 -17.80
N PRO A 74 0.35 -16.65 -17.40
CA PRO A 74 1.74 -16.18 -17.60
C PRO A 74 2.11 -15.96 -19.07
N GLU A 75 1.52 -16.71 -20.01
CA GLU A 75 1.79 -16.58 -21.46
C GLU A 75 1.38 -15.21 -22.03
N LEU A 76 0.49 -14.52 -21.34
CA LEU A 76 0.05 -13.19 -21.74
C LEU A 76 0.99 -12.05 -21.33
N GLY A 77 2.12 -12.38 -20.72
CA GLY A 77 3.14 -11.43 -20.25
C GLY A 77 3.05 -11.09 -18.76
N ALA A 78 4.19 -10.73 -18.19
CA ALA A 78 4.35 -10.40 -16.78
C ALA A 78 3.83 -9.00 -16.44
N GLN A 79 3.29 -8.83 -15.24
CA GLN A 79 2.93 -7.54 -14.67
C GLN A 79 4.02 -7.01 -13.71
N ALA A 80 4.83 -7.92 -13.18
CA ALA A 80 6.04 -7.57 -12.44
C ALA A 80 7.19 -8.47 -12.88
N ILE A 81 8.37 -7.91 -13.01
CA ILE A 81 9.63 -8.64 -13.22
C ILE A 81 10.49 -8.33 -12.02
N LEU A 82 10.86 -9.37 -11.28
CA LEU A 82 11.60 -9.30 -10.02
C LEU A 82 12.95 -9.99 -10.21
N GLN A 83 14.02 -9.27 -9.99
CA GLN A 83 15.38 -9.75 -10.11
C GLN A 83 16.14 -9.50 -8.79
N MET A 84 17.33 -10.04 -8.65
CA MET A 84 18.14 -9.92 -7.44
C MET A 84 18.36 -8.46 -7.02
N ASN A 85 18.62 -7.57 -7.97
CA ASN A 85 19.02 -6.18 -7.70
C ASN A 85 17.95 -5.16 -8.07
N VAL A 86 16.84 -5.60 -8.68
CA VAL A 86 15.84 -4.67 -9.21
C VAL A 86 14.51 -5.37 -9.46
N GLY A 87 13.41 -4.64 -9.26
CA GLY A 87 12.09 -5.01 -9.72
C GLY A 87 11.56 -3.99 -10.73
N TYR A 88 10.64 -4.40 -11.57
CA TYR A 88 9.93 -3.54 -12.52
C TYR A 88 8.46 -3.86 -12.56
N MET A 89 7.65 -2.82 -12.56
CA MET A 89 6.22 -2.86 -12.89
C MET A 89 5.87 -1.70 -13.81
N LYS A 90 4.78 -1.83 -14.56
CA LYS A 90 4.33 -0.80 -15.49
C LYS A 90 3.00 -0.23 -15.04
N PHE A 91 2.92 1.11 -14.96
CA PHE A 91 1.73 1.87 -14.63
C PHE A 91 1.56 3.02 -15.62
N ASP A 92 0.36 3.22 -16.14
CA ASP A 92 0.01 4.34 -17.04
C ASP A 92 1.00 4.50 -18.21
N GLY A 93 1.44 3.37 -18.77
CA GLY A 93 2.40 3.33 -19.88
C GLY A 93 3.87 3.56 -19.49
N ALA A 94 4.17 3.84 -18.22
CA ALA A 94 5.52 4.07 -17.72
C ALA A 94 6.04 2.92 -16.86
N MET A 95 7.31 2.57 -17.03
CA MET A 95 7.99 1.59 -16.18
C MET A 95 8.42 2.25 -14.87
N GLU A 96 8.00 1.68 -13.75
CA GLU A 96 8.54 2.01 -12.44
C GLU A 96 9.58 0.98 -12.03
N ARG A 97 10.73 1.48 -11.57
CA ARG A 97 11.85 0.68 -11.08
C ARG A 97 11.78 0.61 -9.56
N PHE A 98 12.00 -0.59 -9.04
CA PHE A 98 12.02 -0.88 -7.61
C PHE A 98 13.39 -1.42 -7.20
N ALA A 99 13.91 -0.98 -6.07
CA ALA A 99 15.10 -1.53 -5.44
C ALA A 99 14.70 -2.56 -4.37
N PRO A 100 15.40 -3.69 -4.22
CA PRO A 100 15.14 -4.61 -3.13
C PRO A 100 15.43 -3.93 -1.80
N ASP A 101 14.56 -4.14 -0.81
CA ASP A 101 14.75 -3.68 0.57
C ASP A 101 15.80 -4.58 1.24
N ALA A 102 16.86 -3.98 1.78
CA ALA A 102 17.95 -4.70 2.44
C ALA A 102 17.52 -5.47 3.72
N GLY A 103 16.38 -5.11 4.31
CA GLY A 103 15.81 -5.80 5.48
C GLY A 103 14.79 -6.88 5.12
N ALA A 104 14.50 -7.09 3.83
CA ALA A 104 13.54 -8.08 3.41
C ALA A 104 14.10 -9.51 3.42
N GLY A 105 13.19 -10.50 3.40
CA GLY A 105 13.57 -11.89 3.22
C GLY A 105 13.91 -12.23 1.77
N ASP A 106 14.61 -13.35 1.58
CA ASP A 106 14.92 -13.88 0.27
C ASP A 106 13.73 -14.58 -0.36
N GLY A 107 13.55 -14.37 -1.65
CA GLY A 107 12.61 -15.07 -2.51
C GLY A 107 13.30 -16.08 -3.44
N PRO A 108 12.53 -16.81 -4.26
CA PRO A 108 13.09 -17.74 -5.24
C PRO A 108 13.95 -17.03 -6.28
N ALA A 109 14.90 -17.75 -6.88
CA ALA A 109 15.80 -17.23 -7.91
C ALA A 109 16.56 -15.92 -7.52
N GLY A 110 16.89 -15.77 -6.23
CA GLY A 110 17.59 -14.60 -5.71
C GLY A 110 16.76 -13.31 -5.64
N THR A 111 15.45 -13.41 -5.76
CA THR A 111 14.56 -12.25 -5.59
C THR A 111 14.38 -11.87 -4.12
N SER A 112 13.77 -10.74 -3.85
CA SER A 112 13.43 -10.26 -2.50
C SER A 112 11.93 -10.36 -2.26
N THR A 113 11.53 -10.45 -0.99
CA THR A 113 10.11 -10.38 -0.58
C THR A 113 9.59 -8.94 -0.49
N ARG A 114 10.47 -7.93 -0.60
CA ARG A 114 10.09 -6.52 -0.59
C ARG A 114 10.99 -5.69 -1.48
N TYR A 115 10.37 -4.75 -2.17
CA TYR A 115 11.05 -3.78 -3.03
C TYR A 115 10.45 -2.39 -2.81
N ASP A 116 11.30 -1.36 -2.85
CA ASP A 116 10.89 0.03 -2.73
C ASP A 116 11.10 0.76 -4.08
N GLY A 117 10.05 1.38 -4.57
CA GLY A 117 10.05 2.22 -5.77
C GLY A 117 9.94 3.70 -5.43
N GLY A 118 9.95 4.54 -6.46
CA GLY A 118 9.85 5.99 -6.29
C GLY A 118 8.47 6.46 -5.81
N ARG A 119 7.41 5.76 -6.22
CA ARG A 119 6.02 6.08 -5.85
C ARG A 119 5.38 5.01 -5.00
N HIS A 120 5.79 3.76 -5.17
CA HIS A 120 5.17 2.61 -4.54
C HIS A 120 6.19 1.72 -3.85
N GLY A 121 5.74 1.04 -2.79
CA GLY A 121 6.42 -0.12 -2.22
C GLY A 121 5.74 -1.40 -2.70
N LEU A 122 6.51 -2.44 -3.01
CA LEU A 122 6.02 -3.73 -3.46
C LEU A 122 6.37 -4.81 -2.43
N ILE A 123 5.36 -5.52 -1.95
CA ILE A 123 5.50 -6.68 -1.07
C ILE A 123 5.13 -7.92 -1.88
N VAL A 124 5.98 -8.93 -1.83
CA VAL A 124 5.83 -10.18 -2.58
C VAL A 124 5.79 -11.36 -1.61
N SER A 125 4.70 -12.11 -1.64
CA SER A 125 4.54 -13.32 -0.84
C SER A 125 4.59 -14.53 -1.77
N PHE A 126 5.67 -15.27 -1.73
CA PHE A 126 5.86 -16.51 -2.50
C PHE A 126 5.40 -17.71 -1.68
N HIS A 127 4.45 -18.49 -2.20
CA HIS A 127 3.98 -19.74 -1.61
C HIS A 127 4.84 -20.91 -2.09
N GLN A 128 6.11 -20.94 -1.67
CA GLN A 128 7.12 -21.87 -2.16
C GLN A 128 6.78 -23.36 -1.90
N ALA A 129 6.01 -23.65 -0.85
CA ALA A 129 5.55 -25.02 -0.56
C ALA A 129 4.63 -25.59 -1.66
N GLU A 130 4.01 -24.71 -2.46
CA GLU A 130 3.11 -25.05 -3.56
C GLU A 130 3.79 -24.92 -4.93
N ALA A 131 5.10 -24.71 -4.96
CA ALA A 131 5.85 -24.53 -6.19
C ALA A 131 5.84 -25.82 -7.05
N ALA A 132 5.68 -25.66 -8.35
CA ALA A 132 5.68 -26.75 -9.34
C ALA A 132 6.75 -26.50 -10.40
N LYS A 133 7.30 -27.59 -10.96
CA LYS A 133 8.21 -27.49 -12.10
C LYS A 133 7.47 -26.92 -13.33
N ALA A 134 8.12 -25.99 -14.00
CA ALA A 134 7.69 -25.42 -15.27
C ALA A 134 8.59 -25.92 -16.41
N ALA A 135 8.56 -25.28 -17.57
CA ALA A 135 9.40 -25.66 -18.71
C ALA A 135 10.88 -25.38 -18.41
N GLY A 136 11.74 -26.29 -18.75
CA GLY A 136 13.19 -26.19 -18.50
C GLY A 136 13.51 -26.29 -17.00
N ASP A 137 14.38 -25.42 -16.53
CA ASP A 137 14.79 -25.31 -15.12
C ASP A 137 13.92 -24.35 -14.30
N ALA A 138 12.91 -23.73 -14.93
CA ALA A 138 12.04 -22.78 -14.29
C ALA A 138 11.07 -23.45 -13.29
N VAL A 139 10.71 -22.69 -12.27
CA VAL A 139 9.75 -23.10 -11.24
C VAL A 139 8.57 -22.13 -11.22
N SER A 140 7.36 -22.66 -11.26
CA SER A 140 6.11 -21.94 -11.13
C SER A 140 5.73 -21.84 -9.66
N VAL A 141 5.62 -20.63 -9.11
CA VAL A 141 5.36 -20.38 -7.69
C VAL A 141 4.09 -19.54 -7.54
N PRO A 142 3.04 -20.06 -6.88
CA PRO A 142 1.90 -19.22 -6.52
C PRO A 142 2.37 -18.03 -5.70
N THR A 143 1.94 -16.83 -6.09
CA THR A 143 2.49 -15.60 -5.58
C THR A 143 1.38 -14.58 -5.37
N ARG A 144 1.42 -13.88 -4.23
CA ARG A 144 0.63 -12.69 -3.99
C ARG A 144 1.52 -11.47 -4.04
N ILE A 145 1.10 -10.43 -4.75
CA ILE A 145 1.74 -9.13 -4.70
C ILE A 145 0.81 -8.11 -4.03
N THR A 146 1.40 -7.22 -3.25
CA THR A 146 0.72 -6.09 -2.61
C THR A 146 1.51 -4.84 -2.91
N LEU A 147 0.87 -3.87 -3.55
CA LEU A 147 1.45 -2.56 -3.82
C LEU A 147 0.95 -1.55 -2.78
N GLN A 148 1.85 -0.76 -2.25
CA GLN A 148 1.57 0.29 -1.28
C GLN A 148 1.99 1.64 -1.82
N ASP A 149 1.24 2.69 -1.49
CA ASP A 149 1.63 4.07 -1.76
C ASP A 149 2.71 4.57 -0.80
N GLY A 150 3.17 5.81 -0.98
CA GLY A 150 4.17 6.45 -0.12
C GLY A 150 3.75 6.62 1.35
N ARG A 151 2.46 6.41 1.67
CA ARG A 151 1.90 6.39 3.02
C ARG A 151 1.67 4.98 3.55
N LYS A 152 2.19 3.97 2.87
CA LYS A 152 2.04 2.53 3.17
C LYS A 152 0.60 2.03 3.12
N ARG A 153 -0.30 2.74 2.44
CA ARG A 153 -1.67 2.29 2.20
C ARG A 153 -1.68 1.35 0.99
N THR A 154 -2.40 0.25 1.10
CA THR A 154 -2.55 -0.70 -0.01
C THR A 154 -3.34 -0.06 -1.15
N VAL A 155 -2.75 -0.02 -2.34
CA VAL A 155 -3.33 0.53 -3.58
C VAL A 155 -3.61 -0.55 -4.63
N TYR A 156 -3.02 -1.72 -4.49
CA TYR A 156 -3.28 -2.87 -5.34
C TYR A 156 -2.90 -4.18 -4.63
N VAL A 157 -3.71 -5.22 -4.85
CA VAL A 157 -3.41 -6.60 -4.44
C VAL A 157 -3.79 -7.53 -5.56
N ALA A 158 -2.95 -8.47 -5.87
CA ALA A 158 -3.28 -9.55 -6.81
C ALA A 158 -2.64 -10.86 -6.38
N GLU A 159 -3.34 -11.93 -6.71
CA GLU A 159 -2.83 -13.29 -6.68
C GLU A 159 -2.58 -13.76 -8.09
N GLY A 160 -1.53 -14.52 -8.26
CA GLY A 160 -1.13 -15.01 -9.56
C GLY A 160 0.01 -16.02 -9.44
N THR A 161 0.78 -16.12 -10.49
CA THR A 161 1.90 -17.07 -10.57
C THR A 161 3.17 -16.34 -10.96
N SER A 162 4.25 -16.62 -10.24
CA SER A 162 5.60 -16.24 -10.63
C SER A 162 6.30 -17.39 -11.31
N LEU A 163 6.82 -17.16 -12.50
CA LEU A 163 7.73 -18.07 -13.17
C LEU A 163 9.15 -17.63 -12.83
N CYS A 164 9.89 -18.48 -12.11
CA CYS A 164 11.21 -18.18 -11.57
C CYS A 164 12.29 -19.10 -12.18
N GLY A 165 13.45 -18.53 -12.57
CA GLY A 165 14.58 -19.27 -13.16
C GLY A 165 15.88 -18.47 -13.16
#